data_0bf318d86665e16579acc1a5ffbd2bdb
#
_entry.id   0bf318d86665e16579acc1a5ffbd2bdb
#
_cell.length_a   1.000
_cell.length_b   1.000
_cell.length_c   1.000
_cell.angle_alpha   90.00
_cell.angle_beta   90.00
_cell.angle_gamma   90.00
#
_symmetry.space_group_name_H-M   'P 1'
#
loop_
_entity.id
_entity.type
_entity.pdbx_description
1 polymer ?
#
loop_
_entity_poly.entity_id
_entity_poly.type
_entity_poly.pdbx_seq_one_letter_code
_entity_poly.pdbx_strand_id
1 'polypeptide(L)'
;MNTKALRITVFGATGNQGGSVARSLLQNPTFQVRGITRDPESDASDKLATEGAEVVQANGFDYDQMVAAFQDSWGAFVNINSDDKVFKEADGPNEFDMGKIIVDAAVEAGVQCFVFSSGPPCTEMTNGEVQMKAMDMKYKIEQYARKLEAFQTVIPIGAGWFLENFLAKEVAPVFGGFPHIPDTEGYLNFRVPFWGGEENVPWLSISDDFGDIVHGVFLDPIRWNGHFVHGVSDIRTFEDIVMDFATATNLKARFDPILPDWKAFDTHGIHELEDVKLMFGFTQITGGRYFAEPTENTTAAVLKRAVAEALGWPEERKYLVTASQWFAARF
;
A
#
# COMPACT_ATOMS: atom_id res chain seq x y z
N MET A 1 -17.60 20.56 -24.89
CA MET A 1 -16.80 19.52 -25.59
C MET A 1 -16.80 18.30 -24.71
N ASN A 2 -17.32 17.16 -25.20
CA ASN A 2 -17.21 15.90 -24.43
C ASN A 2 -15.74 15.46 -24.50
N THR A 3 -14.94 15.76 -23.51
CA THR A 3 -13.61 15.16 -23.36
C THR A 3 -13.81 13.67 -23.11
N LYS A 4 -13.21 12.83 -23.95
CA LYS A 4 -13.23 11.36 -23.74
C LYS A 4 -12.62 11.07 -22.39
N ALA A 5 -13.30 10.25 -21.57
CA ALA A 5 -12.77 9.83 -20.27
C ALA A 5 -11.39 9.14 -20.44
N LEU A 6 -10.47 9.44 -19.53
CA LEU A 6 -9.13 8.86 -19.53
C LEU A 6 -9.17 7.45 -18.94
N ARG A 7 -8.59 6.47 -19.63
CA ARG A 7 -8.50 5.12 -19.09
C ARG A 7 -7.33 4.98 -18.15
N ILE A 8 -7.61 4.48 -16.94
CA ILE A 8 -6.61 4.09 -15.96
C ILE A 8 -6.65 2.57 -15.83
N THR A 9 -5.52 1.93 -16.07
CA THR A 9 -5.39 0.47 -15.87
C THR A 9 -4.74 0.19 -14.52
N VAL A 10 -5.36 -0.70 -13.74
CA VAL A 10 -4.94 -1.05 -12.38
C VAL A 10 -4.45 -2.50 -12.37
N PHE A 11 -3.15 -2.70 -12.18
CA PHE A 11 -2.56 -4.02 -11.93
C PHE A 11 -2.68 -4.37 -10.44
N GLY A 12 -3.12 -5.60 -10.14
CA GLY A 12 -3.44 -6.00 -8.77
C GLY A 12 -4.81 -5.50 -8.30
N ALA A 13 -5.75 -5.25 -9.23
CA ALA A 13 -7.05 -4.63 -8.98
C ALA A 13 -7.97 -5.41 -8.02
N THR A 14 -7.77 -6.71 -7.87
CA THR A 14 -8.52 -7.57 -6.94
C THR A 14 -7.92 -7.64 -5.53
N GLY A 15 -6.73 -7.04 -5.33
CA GLY A 15 -6.08 -6.95 -4.02
C GLY A 15 -6.48 -5.70 -3.22
N ASN A 16 -5.97 -5.58 -2.00
CA ASN A 16 -6.32 -4.49 -1.09
C ASN A 16 -6.00 -3.10 -1.67
N GLN A 17 -4.77 -2.87 -2.10
CA GLN A 17 -4.34 -1.58 -2.66
C GLN A 17 -5.02 -1.29 -4.00
N GLY A 18 -4.88 -2.18 -4.98
CA GLY A 18 -5.44 -1.97 -6.32
C GLY A 18 -6.95 -1.88 -6.32
N GLY A 19 -7.64 -2.67 -5.50
CA GLY A 19 -9.09 -2.59 -5.33
C GLY A 19 -9.56 -1.27 -4.72
N SER A 20 -8.82 -0.73 -3.74
CA SER A 20 -9.10 0.60 -3.19
C SER A 20 -8.94 1.69 -4.26
N VAL A 21 -7.85 1.64 -5.03
CA VAL A 21 -7.59 2.57 -6.15
C VAL A 21 -8.68 2.49 -7.22
N ALA A 22 -9.01 1.28 -7.67
CA ALA A 22 -10.06 1.08 -8.68
C ALA A 22 -11.40 1.65 -8.23
N ARG A 23 -11.84 1.38 -6.99
CA ARG A 23 -13.11 1.91 -6.45
C ARG A 23 -13.12 3.42 -6.30
N SER A 24 -12.03 4.04 -5.90
CA SER A 24 -11.95 5.51 -5.83
C SER A 24 -12.04 6.14 -7.22
N LEU A 25 -11.29 5.61 -8.20
CA LEU A 25 -11.30 6.11 -9.59
C LEU A 25 -12.67 5.95 -10.26
N LEU A 26 -13.39 4.85 -10.00
CA LEU A 26 -14.74 4.61 -10.55
C LEU A 26 -15.77 5.67 -10.12
N GLN A 27 -15.55 6.38 -9.02
CA GLN A 27 -16.43 7.47 -8.59
C GLN A 27 -16.27 8.73 -9.46
N ASN A 28 -15.22 8.81 -10.27
CA ASN A 28 -14.93 9.98 -11.09
C ASN A 28 -15.28 9.71 -12.58
N PRO A 29 -16.31 10.39 -13.13
CA PRO A 29 -16.73 10.16 -14.51
C PRO A 29 -15.69 10.58 -15.56
N THR A 30 -14.62 11.27 -15.16
CA THR A 30 -13.51 11.62 -16.06
C THR A 30 -12.56 10.45 -16.29
N PHE A 31 -12.68 9.37 -15.51
CA PHE A 31 -11.88 8.16 -15.64
C PHE A 31 -12.73 6.96 -16.07
N GLN A 32 -12.11 6.06 -16.82
CA GLN A 32 -12.55 4.69 -17.06
C GLN A 32 -11.54 3.76 -16.42
N VAL A 33 -11.99 2.78 -15.64
CA VAL A 33 -11.11 1.87 -14.92
C VAL A 33 -11.06 0.52 -15.62
N ARG A 34 -9.86 0.04 -15.91
CA ARG A 34 -9.59 -1.33 -16.29
C ARG A 34 -8.81 -2.02 -15.18
N GLY A 35 -9.36 -3.10 -14.64
CA GLY A 35 -8.70 -3.93 -13.62
C GLY A 35 -8.05 -5.15 -14.24
N ILE A 36 -6.76 -5.37 -13.99
CA ILE A 36 -6.04 -6.59 -14.39
C ILE A 36 -6.13 -7.62 -13.27
N THR A 37 -6.50 -8.83 -13.62
CA THR A 37 -6.52 -10.00 -12.71
C THR A 37 -6.00 -11.25 -13.41
N ARG A 38 -5.49 -12.21 -12.66
CA ARG A 38 -5.15 -13.55 -13.16
C ARG A 38 -6.38 -14.47 -13.21
N ASP A 39 -7.36 -14.18 -12.33
CA ASP A 39 -8.60 -14.95 -12.20
C ASP A 39 -9.82 -14.03 -12.38
N PRO A 40 -10.34 -13.94 -13.62
CA PRO A 40 -11.50 -13.10 -13.93
C PRO A 40 -12.82 -13.66 -13.38
N GLU A 41 -12.85 -14.94 -12.95
CA GLU A 41 -14.04 -15.60 -12.41
C GLU A 41 -14.10 -15.58 -10.87
N SER A 42 -13.13 -14.89 -10.20
CA SER A 42 -13.15 -14.75 -8.76
C SER A 42 -14.23 -13.77 -8.28
N ASP A 43 -14.75 -13.99 -7.06
CA ASP A 43 -15.72 -13.08 -6.43
C ASP A 43 -15.23 -11.62 -6.40
N ALA A 44 -13.92 -11.42 -6.22
CA ALA A 44 -13.32 -10.09 -6.23
C ALA A 44 -13.36 -9.44 -7.62
N SER A 45 -13.19 -10.22 -8.68
CA SER A 45 -13.28 -9.77 -10.07
C SER A 45 -14.74 -9.45 -10.44
N ASP A 46 -15.68 -10.30 -10.08
CA ASP A 46 -17.12 -10.10 -10.30
C ASP A 46 -17.61 -8.84 -9.58
N LYS A 47 -17.17 -8.63 -8.34
CA LYS A 47 -17.51 -7.43 -7.58
C LYS A 47 -16.98 -6.18 -8.28
N LEU A 48 -15.72 -6.18 -8.71
CA LEU A 48 -15.10 -5.05 -9.38
C LEU A 48 -15.79 -4.73 -10.72
N ALA A 49 -16.17 -5.76 -11.50
CA ALA A 49 -16.93 -5.61 -12.74
C ALA A 49 -18.35 -5.03 -12.47
N THR A 50 -19.03 -5.49 -11.42
CA THR A 50 -20.34 -4.98 -11.00
C THR A 50 -20.25 -3.52 -10.56
N GLU A 51 -19.14 -3.10 -9.97
CA GLU A 51 -18.86 -1.71 -9.58
C GLU A 51 -18.55 -0.81 -10.79
N GLY A 52 -18.36 -1.37 -12.00
CA GLY A 52 -18.25 -0.63 -13.27
C GLY A 52 -16.86 -0.66 -13.91
N ALA A 53 -15.92 -1.44 -13.41
CA ALA A 53 -14.62 -1.61 -14.06
C ALA A 53 -14.69 -2.60 -15.25
N GLU A 54 -13.90 -2.33 -16.27
CA GLU A 54 -13.55 -3.35 -17.28
C GLU A 54 -12.54 -4.33 -16.66
N VAL A 55 -12.89 -5.58 -16.46
CA VAL A 55 -11.99 -6.60 -15.92
C VAL A 55 -11.36 -7.37 -17.07
N VAL A 56 -10.03 -7.44 -17.10
CA VAL A 56 -9.27 -8.17 -18.12
C VAL A 56 -8.33 -9.18 -17.46
N GLN A 57 -8.22 -10.35 -18.10
CA GLN A 57 -7.27 -11.36 -17.65
C GLN A 57 -5.89 -11.08 -18.23
N ALA A 58 -4.87 -10.98 -17.35
CA ALA A 58 -3.47 -10.98 -17.76
C ALA A 58 -2.56 -11.48 -16.63
N ASN A 59 -1.46 -12.12 -17.04
CA ASN A 59 -0.39 -12.53 -16.14
C ASN A 59 0.78 -11.54 -16.26
N GLY A 60 1.27 -11.02 -15.14
CA GLY A 60 2.38 -10.06 -15.12
C GLY A 60 3.70 -10.58 -15.72
N PHE A 61 3.85 -11.88 -15.91
CA PHE A 61 4.97 -12.49 -16.62
C PHE A 61 4.76 -12.67 -18.12
N ASP A 62 3.55 -12.41 -18.63
CA ASP A 62 3.24 -12.52 -20.06
C ASP A 62 3.24 -11.11 -20.69
N TYR A 63 4.30 -10.83 -21.42
CA TYR A 63 4.49 -9.51 -22.03
C TYR A 63 3.35 -9.13 -22.98
N ASP A 64 2.93 -10.05 -23.87
CA ASP A 64 1.92 -9.76 -24.87
C ASP A 64 0.54 -9.53 -24.21
N GLN A 65 0.19 -10.33 -23.19
CA GLN A 65 -1.02 -10.09 -22.40
C GLN A 65 -0.97 -8.73 -21.69
N MET A 66 0.18 -8.35 -21.14
CA MET A 66 0.34 -7.06 -20.45
C MET A 66 0.25 -5.89 -21.43
N VAL A 67 0.86 -5.98 -22.62
CA VAL A 67 0.70 -4.96 -23.67
C VAL A 67 -0.78 -4.80 -24.04
N ALA A 68 -1.47 -5.91 -24.30
CA ALA A 68 -2.89 -5.87 -24.62
C ALA A 68 -3.75 -5.27 -23.48
N ALA A 69 -3.43 -5.61 -22.23
CA ALA A 69 -4.12 -5.08 -21.06
C ALA A 69 -3.91 -3.57 -20.88
N PHE A 70 -2.75 -3.03 -21.24
CA PHE A 70 -2.47 -1.59 -21.20
C PHE A 70 -2.92 -0.81 -22.44
N GLN A 71 -3.38 -1.49 -23.51
CA GLN A 71 -3.80 -0.82 -24.72
C GLN A 71 -4.84 0.28 -24.47
N ASP A 72 -4.66 1.47 -25.06
CA ASP A 72 -5.50 2.65 -24.91
C ASP A 72 -5.55 3.24 -23.49
N SER A 73 -4.64 2.85 -22.59
CA SER A 73 -4.54 3.42 -21.25
C SER A 73 -3.73 4.70 -21.26
N TRP A 74 -4.30 5.76 -20.68
CA TRP A 74 -3.56 6.99 -20.42
C TRP A 74 -2.67 6.85 -19.18
N GLY A 75 -3.18 6.18 -18.14
CA GLY A 75 -2.47 5.98 -16.89
C GLY A 75 -2.50 4.55 -16.41
N ALA A 76 -1.56 4.19 -15.55
CA ALA A 76 -1.50 2.90 -14.89
C ALA A 76 -1.19 3.07 -13.41
N PHE A 77 -1.90 2.30 -12.56
CA PHE A 77 -1.48 2.02 -11.19
C PHE A 77 -1.01 0.57 -11.12
N VAL A 78 0.18 0.37 -10.58
CA VAL A 78 0.77 -0.97 -10.49
C VAL A 78 1.17 -1.26 -9.05
N ASN A 79 0.63 -2.36 -8.49
CA ASN A 79 1.05 -2.95 -7.23
C ASN A 79 1.32 -4.45 -7.42
N ILE A 80 2.55 -4.87 -7.22
CA ILE A 80 2.95 -6.28 -7.27
C ILE A 80 2.86 -6.86 -5.85
N ASN A 81 2.22 -8.02 -5.72
CA ASN A 81 2.17 -8.74 -4.45
C ASN A 81 3.49 -9.48 -4.21
N SER A 82 4.31 -8.98 -3.29
CA SER A 82 5.61 -9.57 -2.93
C SER A 82 5.49 -10.97 -2.31
N ASP A 83 4.32 -11.30 -1.72
CA ASP A 83 4.03 -12.62 -1.13
C ASP A 83 3.55 -13.65 -2.14
N ASP A 84 3.56 -13.33 -3.42
CA ASP A 84 3.17 -14.29 -4.45
C ASP A 84 4.07 -15.54 -4.41
N LYS A 85 3.45 -16.71 -4.45
CA LYS A 85 4.14 -18.00 -4.37
C LYS A 85 5.23 -18.15 -5.44
N VAL A 86 5.05 -17.52 -6.60
CA VAL A 86 6.01 -17.57 -7.70
C VAL A 86 7.38 -17.00 -7.31
N PHE A 87 7.45 -16.04 -6.38
CA PHE A 87 8.69 -15.45 -5.89
C PHE A 87 9.37 -16.25 -4.78
N LYS A 88 8.72 -17.31 -4.28
CA LYS A 88 9.25 -18.16 -3.20
C LYS A 88 10.05 -19.35 -3.73
N GLU A 89 10.09 -19.57 -5.04
CA GLU A 89 10.86 -20.63 -5.67
C GLU A 89 12.36 -20.25 -5.72
N ALA A 90 13.24 -21.16 -5.29
CA ALA A 90 14.68 -20.87 -5.12
C ALA A 90 15.37 -20.39 -6.42
N ASP A 91 15.00 -21.01 -7.55
CA ASP A 91 15.53 -20.68 -8.89
C ASP A 91 14.46 -20.00 -9.77
N GLY A 92 13.37 -19.53 -9.16
CA GLY A 92 12.26 -18.86 -9.85
C GLY A 92 12.54 -17.40 -10.14
N PRO A 93 11.62 -16.75 -10.88
CA PRO A 93 11.69 -15.32 -11.13
C PRO A 93 11.46 -14.53 -9.83
N ASN A 94 12.05 -13.35 -9.77
CA ASN A 94 11.83 -12.42 -8.66
C ASN A 94 10.83 -11.31 -9.03
N GLU A 95 10.48 -10.47 -8.07
CA GLU A 95 9.52 -9.37 -8.27
C GLU A 95 10.02 -8.34 -9.30
N PHE A 96 11.34 -8.10 -9.40
CA PHE A 96 11.90 -7.20 -10.40
C PHE A 96 11.72 -7.75 -11.82
N ASP A 97 11.83 -9.06 -12.02
CA ASP A 97 11.62 -9.68 -13.35
C ASP A 97 10.19 -9.43 -13.84
N MET A 98 9.18 -9.63 -12.99
CA MET A 98 7.79 -9.30 -13.31
C MET A 98 7.61 -7.79 -13.52
N GLY A 99 8.13 -6.98 -12.61
CA GLY A 99 8.00 -5.53 -12.68
C GLY A 99 8.59 -4.95 -13.96
N LYS A 100 9.72 -5.49 -14.41
CA LYS A 100 10.36 -5.09 -15.68
C LYS A 100 9.45 -5.39 -16.87
N ILE A 101 8.83 -6.56 -16.93
CA ILE A 101 7.87 -6.93 -17.98
C ILE A 101 6.68 -5.96 -17.99
N ILE A 102 6.11 -5.66 -16.82
CA ILE A 102 4.97 -4.76 -16.67
C ILE A 102 5.32 -3.35 -17.14
N VAL A 103 6.49 -2.84 -16.74
CA VAL A 103 6.97 -1.51 -17.16
C VAL A 103 7.20 -1.44 -18.65
N ASP A 104 7.91 -2.42 -19.25
CA ASP A 104 8.17 -2.49 -20.69
C ASP A 104 6.87 -2.56 -21.50
N ALA A 105 5.90 -3.36 -21.04
CA ALA A 105 4.59 -3.47 -21.68
C ALA A 105 3.77 -2.16 -21.58
N ALA A 106 3.83 -1.45 -20.46
CA ALA A 106 3.18 -0.16 -20.30
C ALA A 106 3.78 0.90 -21.23
N VAL A 107 5.10 0.88 -21.43
CA VAL A 107 5.80 1.74 -22.40
C VAL A 107 5.36 1.43 -23.82
N GLU A 108 5.39 0.16 -24.23
CA GLU A 108 4.95 -0.29 -25.56
C GLU A 108 3.50 0.12 -25.87
N ALA A 109 2.61 0.03 -24.89
CA ALA A 109 1.22 0.42 -25.00
C ALA A 109 1.00 1.95 -24.98
N GLY A 110 2.04 2.76 -24.74
CA GLY A 110 1.97 4.22 -24.75
C GLY A 110 1.35 4.85 -23.50
N VAL A 111 1.41 4.17 -22.37
CA VAL A 111 0.98 4.73 -21.05
C VAL A 111 1.80 5.99 -20.76
N GLN A 112 1.10 7.07 -20.38
CA GLN A 112 1.75 8.37 -20.12
C GLN A 112 2.01 8.61 -18.63
N CYS A 113 1.08 8.20 -17.76
CA CYS A 113 1.17 8.39 -16.30
C CYS A 113 1.33 7.03 -15.61
N PHE A 114 2.51 6.80 -15.00
CA PHE A 114 2.81 5.55 -14.31
C PHE A 114 2.89 5.79 -12.80
N VAL A 115 1.93 5.26 -12.05
CA VAL A 115 1.91 5.29 -10.58
C VAL A 115 2.24 3.91 -10.05
N PHE A 116 3.24 3.80 -9.21
CA PHE A 116 3.77 2.52 -8.76
C PHE A 116 3.81 2.43 -7.23
N SER A 117 3.27 1.34 -6.68
CA SER A 117 3.42 1.02 -5.25
C SER A 117 4.86 0.62 -4.96
N SER A 118 5.64 1.56 -4.45
CA SER A 118 7.08 1.47 -4.24
C SER A 118 7.46 1.34 -2.76
N GLY A 119 8.74 1.24 -2.50
CA GLY A 119 9.33 1.19 -1.16
C GLY A 119 10.75 1.75 -1.15
N PRO A 120 11.36 1.93 0.03
CA PRO A 120 12.74 2.39 0.16
C PRO A 120 13.76 1.31 -0.17
N PRO A 121 15.03 1.68 -0.50
CA PRO A 121 16.12 0.76 -0.70
C PRO A 121 16.69 0.28 0.65
N CYS A 122 15.98 -0.62 1.33
CA CYS A 122 16.28 -1.03 2.70
C CYS A 122 17.70 -1.59 2.87
N THR A 123 18.15 -2.44 1.95
CA THR A 123 19.49 -3.02 1.99
C THR A 123 20.58 -1.93 1.89
N GLU A 124 20.40 -0.96 1.00
CA GLU A 124 21.35 0.13 0.82
C GLU A 124 21.38 1.05 2.05
N MET A 125 20.23 1.48 2.54
CA MET A 125 20.11 2.39 3.68
C MET A 125 20.63 1.81 5.01
N THR A 126 20.63 0.48 5.14
CA THR A 126 21.11 -0.21 6.34
C THR A 126 22.51 -0.83 6.17
N ASN A 127 23.22 -0.48 5.08
CA ASN A 127 24.53 -1.04 4.76
C ASN A 127 24.53 -2.58 4.76
N GLY A 128 23.42 -3.20 4.34
CA GLY A 128 23.26 -4.65 4.23
C GLY A 128 22.80 -5.34 5.51
N GLU A 129 22.60 -4.64 6.62
CA GLU A 129 22.12 -5.24 7.87
C GLU A 129 20.68 -5.73 7.77
N VAL A 130 19.81 -5.00 7.05
CA VAL A 130 18.42 -5.40 6.78
C VAL A 130 18.20 -5.55 5.29
N GLN A 131 17.99 -6.79 4.86
CA GLN A 131 17.76 -7.14 3.46
C GLN A 131 16.26 -7.42 3.22
N MET A 132 15.45 -6.37 3.15
CA MET A 132 14.00 -6.46 2.93
C MET A 132 13.71 -6.52 1.44
N LYS A 133 13.76 -7.74 0.86
CA LYS A 133 13.64 -7.96 -0.59
C LYS A 133 12.40 -7.34 -1.22
N ALA A 134 11.26 -7.41 -0.53
CA ALA A 134 10.01 -6.82 -1.01
C ALA A 134 10.15 -5.32 -1.31
N MET A 135 10.78 -4.55 -0.42
CA MET A 135 10.98 -3.11 -0.62
C MET A 135 12.10 -2.84 -1.62
N ASP A 136 13.22 -3.55 -1.54
CA ASP A 136 14.36 -3.37 -2.45
C ASP A 136 13.98 -3.64 -3.92
N MET A 137 13.13 -4.66 -4.18
CA MET A 137 12.69 -4.96 -5.55
C MET A 137 11.73 -3.89 -6.08
N LYS A 138 10.81 -3.41 -5.26
CA LYS A 138 9.92 -2.31 -5.61
C LYS A 138 10.72 -1.04 -5.94
N TYR A 139 11.71 -0.70 -5.13
CA TYR A 139 12.63 0.40 -5.43
C TYR A 139 13.33 0.23 -6.78
N LYS A 140 13.85 -0.97 -7.07
CA LYS A 140 14.52 -1.27 -8.34
C LYS A 140 13.58 -1.11 -9.55
N ILE A 141 12.32 -1.56 -9.43
CA ILE A 141 11.31 -1.40 -10.49
C ILE A 141 11.03 0.08 -10.75
N GLU A 142 10.85 0.87 -9.69
CA GLU A 142 10.67 2.31 -9.80
C GLU A 142 11.84 2.97 -10.51
N GLN A 143 13.08 2.69 -10.07
CA GLN A 143 14.28 3.24 -10.70
C GLN A 143 14.40 2.83 -12.17
N TYR A 144 13.98 1.61 -12.52
CA TYR A 144 13.93 1.14 -13.89
C TYR A 144 12.94 1.96 -14.72
N ALA A 145 11.71 2.15 -14.22
CA ALA A 145 10.69 2.94 -14.91
C ALA A 145 11.14 4.39 -15.14
N ARG A 146 11.77 5.02 -14.15
CA ARG A 146 12.30 6.38 -14.24
C ARG A 146 13.41 6.50 -15.31
N LYS A 147 14.32 5.52 -15.34
CA LYS A 147 15.48 5.52 -16.23
C LYS A 147 15.11 5.41 -17.71
N LEU A 148 13.95 4.84 -18.04
CA LEU A 148 13.50 4.69 -19.42
C LEU A 148 13.11 6.02 -20.06
N GLU A 149 12.76 7.04 -19.26
CA GLU A 149 12.32 8.38 -19.74
C GLU A 149 11.18 8.31 -20.79
N ALA A 150 10.40 7.21 -20.75
CA ALA A 150 9.34 6.93 -21.72
C ALA A 150 7.96 7.41 -21.23
N PHE A 151 7.76 7.50 -19.91
CA PHE A 151 6.54 8.02 -19.31
C PHE A 151 6.62 9.54 -19.17
N GLN A 152 5.47 10.22 -19.34
CA GLN A 152 5.38 11.64 -19.02
C GLN A 152 5.58 11.88 -17.51
N THR A 153 5.03 10.98 -16.69
CA THR A 153 5.19 11.02 -15.23
C THR A 153 5.39 9.63 -14.66
N VAL A 154 6.30 9.52 -13.68
CA VAL A 154 6.51 8.34 -12.84
C VAL A 154 6.38 8.78 -11.38
N ILE A 155 5.34 8.29 -10.69
CA ILE A 155 5.04 8.69 -9.32
C ILE A 155 5.05 7.46 -8.43
N PRO A 156 6.06 7.28 -7.57
CA PRO A 156 6.06 6.24 -6.56
C PRO A 156 5.15 6.63 -5.39
N ILE A 157 4.46 5.64 -4.85
CA ILE A 157 3.69 5.77 -3.64
C ILE A 157 4.04 4.65 -2.67
N GLY A 158 4.43 5.00 -1.44
CA GLY A 158 4.68 4.06 -0.37
C GLY A 158 3.44 3.89 0.49
N ALA A 159 2.98 2.66 0.67
CA ALA A 159 1.88 2.39 1.59
C ALA A 159 2.40 2.26 3.02
N GLY A 160 1.80 2.97 3.97
CA GLY A 160 2.06 2.84 5.39
C GLY A 160 1.61 1.49 5.96
N TRP A 161 1.73 1.30 7.27
CA TRP A 161 1.29 0.07 7.91
C TRP A 161 -0.25 0.02 8.00
N PHE A 162 -0.83 -1.09 7.54
CA PHE A 162 -2.29 -1.20 7.33
C PHE A 162 -3.04 -1.35 8.65
N LEU A 163 -3.97 -0.45 8.91
CA LEU A 163 -4.91 -0.58 10.02
C LEU A 163 -5.78 -1.85 9.87
N GLU A 164 -6.08 -2.23 8.64
CA GLU A 164 -6.85 -3.45 8.33
C GLU A 164 -6.20 -4.75 8.84
N ASN A 165 -4.89 -4.75 9.13
CA ASN A 165 -4.23 -5.88 9.76
C ASN A 165 -4.83 -6.22 11.14
N PHE A 166 -5.39 -5.23 11.84
CA PHE A 166 -6.09 -5.44 13.09
C PHE A 166 -7.44 -6.16 12.96
N LEU A 167 -7.97 -6.31 11.75
CA LEU A 167 -9.19 -7.10 11.52
C LEU A 167 -8.91 -8.61 11.38
N ALA A 168 -7.67 -8.98 11.08
CA ALA A 168 -7.24 -10.36 10.87
C ALA A 168 -7.03 -11.07 12.22
N LYS A 169 -8.03 -11.82 12.68
CA LYS A 169 -8.00 -12.51 13.98
C LYS A 169 -6.89 -13.55 14.08
N GLU A 170 -6.55 -14.17 12.96
CA GLU A 170 -5.53 -15.21 12.85
C GLU A 170 -4.11 -14.70 13.12
N VAL A 171 -3.85 -13.41 12.92
CA VAL A 171 -2.54 -12.81 13.23
C VAL A 171 -2.45 -12.21 14.64
N ALA A 172 -3.57 -12.07 15.34
CA ALA A 172 -3.59 -11.48 16.68
C ALA A 172 -2.64 -12.18 17.68
N PRO A 173 -2.50 -13.53 17.71
CA PRO A 173 -1.56 -14.20 18.61
C PRO A 173 -0.11 -13.74 18.42
N VAL A 174 0.29 -13.41 17.21
CA VAL A 174 1.64 -12.94 16.87
C VAL A 174 1.94 -11.59 17.52
N PHE A 175 0.92 -10.75 17.63
CA PHE A 175 0.99 -9.43 18.23
C PHE A 175 0.52 -9.40 19.69
N GLY A 176 0.65 -10.53 20.42
CA GLY A 176 0.31 -10.62 21.84
C GLY A 176 -1.18 -10.71 22.16
N GLY A 177 -2.02 -10.93 21.17
CA GLY A 177 -3.47 -11.04 21.27
C GLY A 177 -4.24 -9.80 20.82
N PHE A 178 -3.61 -8.66 20.69
CA PHE A 178 -4.26 -7.43 20.26
C PHE A 178 -4.78 -7.50 18.81
N PRO A 179 -5.97 -7.03 18.53
CA PRO A 179 -7.01 -6.48 19.42
C PRO A 179 -8.14 -7.49 19.75
N HIS A 180 -7.90 -8.80 19.67
CA HIS A 180 -8.95 -9.83 19.71
C HIS A 180 -8.90 -10.79 20.91
N ILE A 181 -7.71 -11.05 21.46
CA ILE A 181 -7.49 -12.10 22.46
C ILE A 181 -6.94 -11.47 23.73
N PRO A 182 -7.77 -11.32 24.80
CA PRO A 182 -7.28 -10.78 26.06
C PRO A 182 -6.42 -11.80 26.83
N ASP A 183 -5.52 -11.30 27.65
CA ASP A 183 -4.78 -12.09 28.62
C ASP A 183 -5.64 -12.47 29.84
N THR A 184 -5.05 -13.16 30.80
CA THR A 184 -5.74 -13.60 32.02
C THR A 184 -6.20 -12.46 32.93
N GLU A 185 -5.68 -11.25 32.76
CA GLU A 185 -6.07 -10.03 33.48
C GLU A 185 -7.09 -9.20 32.68
N GLY A 186 -7.46 -9.67 31.50
CA GLY A 186 -8.41 -9.02 30.59
C GLY A 186 -7.81 -7.89 29.76
N TYR A 187 -6.49 -7.82 29.62
CA TYR A 187 -5.83 -6.85 28.74
C TYR A 187 -5.59 -7.42 27.34
N LEU A 188 -5.84 -6.59 26.34
CA LEU A 188 -5.43 -6.81 24.96
C LEU A 188 -4.02 -6.24 24.82
N ASN A 189 -3.03 -7.12 24.72
CA ASN A 189 -1.63 -6.72 24.66
C ASN A 189 -1.20 -6.54 23.20
N PHE A 190 -0.75 -5.34 22.81
CA PHE A 190 -0.10 -5.13 21.55
C PHE A 190 1.40 -5.32 21.73
N ARG A 191 1.90 -6.48 21.31
CA ARG A 191 3.27 -6.91 21.60
C ARG A 191 4.09 -6.96 20.32
N VAL A 192 4.90 -5.94 20.13
CA VAL A 192 5.81 -5.76 18.98
C VAL A 192 7.11 -5.08 19.43
N PRO A 193 8.21 -5.15 18.65
CA PRO A 193 9.40 -4.33 18.91
C PRO A 193 9.07 -2.84 18.84
N PHE A 194 9.90 -2.00 19.47
CA PHE A 194 9.86 -0.57 19.23
C PHE A 194 10.02 -0.24 17.76
N TRP A 195 9.36 0.84 17.30
CA TRP A 195 9.47 1.30 15.92
C TRP A 195 10.85 1.89 15.63
N GLY A 196 11.37 2.67 16.55
CA GLY A 196 12.62 3.41 16.42
C GLY A 196 12.38 4.91 16.25
N GLY A 197 13.43 5.70 16.51
CA GLY A 197 13.36 7.15 16.47
C GLY A 197 12.32 7.73 17.45
N GLU A 198 11.44 8.57 16.93
CA GLU A 198 10.35 9.20 17.70
C GLU A 198 9.05 8.36 17.69
N GLU A 199 9.11 7.11 17.28
CA GLU A 199 7.95 6.18 17.21
C GLU A 199 6.80 6.66 16.30
N ASN A 200 7.12 7.48 15.30
CA ASN A 200 6.15 8.02 14.36
C ASN A 200 5.74 6.97 13.31
N VAL A 201 4.88 6.05 13.71
CA VAL A 201 4.43 4.95 12.86
C VAL A 201 3.43 5.46 11.81
N PRO A 202 3.67 5.23 10.50
CA PRO A 202 2.78 5.64 9.43
C PRO A 202 1.62 4.65 9.28
N TRP A 203 0.47 4.93 9.90
CA TRP A 203 -0.72 4.10 9.77
C TRP A 203 -1.53 4.46 8.53
N LEU A 204 -2.04 3.47 7.84
CA LEU A 204 -2.82 3.66 6.64
C LEU A 204 -4.13 2.85 6.69
N SER A 205 -5.27 3.51 6.50
CA SER A 205 -6.49 2.83 6.10
C SER A 205 -6.51 2.63 4.60
N ILE A 206 -6.35 1.39 4.17
CA ILE A 206 -6.38 1.04 2.74
C ILE A 206 -7.78 1.28 2.18
N SER A 207 -8.80 0.92 2.94
CA SER A 207 -10.20 0.99 2.49
C SER A 207 -10.74 2.41 2.41
N ASP A 208 -10.27 3.32 3.27
CA ASP A 208 -10.85 4.66 3.39
C ASP A 208 -10.01 5.76 2.72
N ASP A 209 -8.68 5.57 2.60
CA ASP A 209 -7.79 6.66 2.19
C ASP A 209 -6.90 6.33 0.99
N PHE A 210 -6.32 5.12 0.92
CA PHE A 210 -5.27 4.83 -0.06
C PHE A 210 -5.73 5.07 -1.51
N GLY A 211 -6.92 4.59 -1.85
CA GLY A 211 -7.49 4.79 -3.18
C GLY A 211 -7.68 6.26 -3.52
N ASP A 212 -8.12 7.06 -2.56
CA ASP A 212 -8.34 8.50 -2.74
C ASP A 212 -7.01 9.25 -2.88
N ILE A 213 -5.97 8.84 -2.16
CA ILE A 213 -4.62 9.40 -2.28
C ILE A 213 -4.08 9.15 -3.70
N VAL A 214 -4.16 7.92 -4.20
CA VAL A 214 -3.72 7.58 -5.57
C VAL A 214 -4.57 8.28 -6.63
N HIS A 215 -5.88 8.36 -6.43
CA HIS A 215 -6.79 9.11 -7.31
C HIS A 215 -6.38 10.59 -7.38
N GLY A 216 -6.03 11.20 -6.25
CA GLY A 216 -5.54 12.58 -6.20
C GLY A 216 -4.26 12.79 -7.02
N VAL A 217 -3.37 11.79 -7.08
CA VAL A 217 -2.20 11.81 -7.97
C VAL A 217 -2.63 11.88 -9.43
N PHE A 218 -3.62 11.08 -9.86
CA PHE A 218 -4.11 11.09 -11.25
C PHE A 218 -4.84 12.38 -11.64
N LEU A 219 -5.34 13.18 -10.69
CA LEU A 219 -5.95 14.48 -10.98
C LEU A 219 -4.92 15.53 -11.46
N ASP A 220 -3.68 15.48 -10.95
CA ASP A 220 -2.60 16.39 -11.35
C ASP A 220 -1.23 15.69 -11.31
N PRO A 221 -0.97 14.71 -12.20
CA PRO A 221 0.24 13.89 -12.10
C PRO A 221 1.52 14.67 -12.40
N ILE A 222 1.45 15.77 -13.15
CA ILE A 222 2.62 16.61 -13.44
C ILE A 222 3.19 17.22 -12.16
N ARG A 223 2.31 17.68 -11.26
CA ARG A 223 2.71 18.24 -9.97
C ARG A 223 3.48 17.23 -9.10
N TRP A 224 3.09 15.96 -9.18
CA TRP A 224 3.62 14.89 -8.32
C TRP A 224 4.72 14.07 -8.99
N ASN A 225 5.08 14.40 -10.24
CA ASN A 225 6.12 13.67 -10.96
C ASN A 225 7.43 13.65 -10.18
N GLY A 226 7.92 12.46 -9.93
CA GLY A 226 9.18 12.26 -9.21
C GLY A 226 9.07 12.34 -7.67
N HIS A 227 7.97 12.81 -7.09
CA HIS A 227 7.78 12.81 -5.64
C HIS A 227 7.45 11.41 -5.15
N PHE A 228 8.10 10.97 -4.07
CA PHE A 228 7.69 9.79 -3.34
C PHE A 228 6.51 10.17 -2.43
N VAL A 229 5.31 9.69 -2.76
CA VAL A 229 4.09 10.01 -2.01
C VAL A 229 3.95 9.05 -0.83
N HIS A 230 3.83 9.59 0.38
CA HIS A 230 3.53 8.80 1.56
C HIS A 230 2.03 8.51 1.63
N GLY A 231 1.64 7.24 1.41
CA GLY A 231 0.28 6.76 1.60
C GLY A 231 0.03 6.53 3.09
N VAL A 232 -0.33 7.58 3.82
CA VAL A 232 -0.47 7.59 5.28
C VAL A 232 -1.77 8.29 5.66
N SER A 233 -2.58 7.62 6.49
CA SER A 233 -3.82 8.18 7.06
C SER A 233 -3.54 8.94 8.35
N ASP A 234 -2.84 8.32 9.29
CA ASP A 234 -2.56 8.88 10.61
C ASP A 234 -1.13 8.53 11.04
N ILE A 235 -0.56 9.38 11.88
CA ILE A 235 0.77 9.16 12.46
C ILE A 235 0.60 9.03 13.96
N ARG A 236 0.88 7.84 14.49
CA ARG A 236 0.68 7.49 15.90
C ARG A 236 1.82 6.62 16.40
N THR A 237 2.16 6.79 17.69
CA THR A 237 3.00 5.79 18.39
C THR A 237 2.20 4.50 18.61
N PHE A 238 2.86 3.43 19.04
CA PHE A 238 2.16 2.21 19.42
C PHE A 238 1.32 2.39 20.68
N GLU A 239 1.77 3.21 21.62
CA GLU A 239 1.01 3.63 22.78
C GLU A 239 -0.27 4.37 22.38
N ASP A 240 -0.18 5.32 21.45
CA ASP A 240 -1.34 6.08 20.98
C ASP A 240 -2.35 5.18 20.28
N ILE A 241 -1.92 4.23 19.44
CA ILE A 241 -2.81 3.26 18.77
C ILE A 241 -3.59 2.45 19.80
N VAL A 242 -2.92 1.97 20.83
CA VAL A 242 -3.56 1.19 21.90
C VAL A 242 -4.53 2.06 22.70
N MET A 243 -4.19 3.32 22.98
CA MET A 243 -5.08 4.27 23.66
C MET A 243 -6.29 4.63 22.80
N ASP A 244 -6.10 4.87 21.51
CA ASP A 244 -7.18 5.14 20.56
C ASP A 244 -8.16 3.97 20.50
N PHE A 245 -7.64 2.73 20.42
CA PHE A 245 -8.46 1.52 20.48
C PHE A 245 -9.23 1.39 21.80
N ALA A 246 -8.53 1.53 22.93
CA ALA A 246 -9.15 1.41 24.25
C ALA A 246 -10.25 2.46 24.45
N THR A 247 -10.05 3.67 23.97
CA THR A 247 -11.03 4.77 24.04
C THR A 247 -12.25 4.48 23.16
N ALA A 248 -12.03 4.01 21.93
CA ALA A 248 -13.10 3.73 20.98
C ALA A 248 -13.98 2.54 21.41
N THR A 249 -13.37 1.50 22.05
CA THR A 249 -14.05 0.24 22.37
C THR A 249 -14.45 0.10 23.83
N ASN A 250 -13.91 0.93 24.72
CA ASN A 250 -13.99 0.79 26.18
C ASN A 250 -13.40 -0.54 26.69
N LEU A 251 -12.47 -1.16 25.96
CA LEU A 251 -11.75 -2.36 26.34
C LEU A 251 -10.38 -2.01 26.94
N LYS A 252 -9.85 -2.89 27.79
CA LYS A 252 -8.51 -2.71 28.35
C LYS A 252 -7.47 -3.14 27.34
N ALA A 253 -6.57 -2.22 26.97
CA ALA A 253 -5.46 -2.53 26.09
C ALA A 253 -4.17 -1.89 26.60
N ARG A 254 -3.03 -2.47 26.21
CA ARG A 254 -1.70 -1.91 26.53
C ARG A 254 -0.68 -2.29 25.48
N PHE A 255 0.31 -1.43 25.31
CA PHE A 255 1.51 -1.74 24.54
C PHE A 255 2.50 -2.50 25.41
N ASP A 256 3.03 -3.61 24.91
CA ASP A 256 4.01 -4.48 25.59
C ASP A 256 5.22 -4.67 24.65
N PRO A 257 6.25 -3.81 24.74
CA PRO A 257 7.35 -3.83 23.77
C PRO A 257 8.20 -5.10 23.90
N ILE A 258 8.55 -5.68 22.76
CA ILE A 258 9.53 -6.76 22.67
C ILE A 258 10.94 -6.16 22.76
N LEU A 259 11.69 -6.57 23.77
CA LEU A 259 13.03 -6.09 24.08
C LEU A 259 14.10 -7.15 23.80
N PRO A 260 15.37 -6.81 23.55
CA PRO A 260 15.90 -5.44 23.53
C PRO A 260 15.71 -4.69 22.20
N ASP A 261 15.50 -5.40 21.10
CA ASP A 261 15.40 -4.85 19.74
C ASP A 261 14.58 -5.78 18.82
N TRP A 262 14.50 -5.43 17.53
CA TRP A 262 13.78 -6.17 16.50
C TRP A 262 14.22 -7.64 16.34
N LYS A 263 15.46 -7.97 16.67
CA LYS A 263 15.98 -9.35 16.54
C LYS A 263 15.29 -10.32 17.50
N ALA A 264 14.72 -9.78 18.60
CA ALA A 264 13.95 -10.57 19.56
C ALA A 264 12.52 -10.89 19.11
N PHE A 265 12.04 -10.32 17.98
CA PHE A 265 10.75 -10.68 17.42
C PHE A 265 10.80 -12.10 16.86
N ASP A 266 9.98 -13.00 17.44
CA ASP A 266 9.90 -14.39 17.01
C ASP A 266 8.90 -14.54 15.88
N THR A 267 9.36 -14.95 14.73
CA THR A 267 8.54 -15.17 13.53
C THR A 267 7.91 -16.57 13.50
N HIS A 268 8.25 -17.43 14.45
CA HIS A 268 7.78 -18.82 14.50
C HIS A 268 8.01 -19.60 13.19
N GLY A 269 8.95 -19.17 12.36
CA GLY A 269 9.22 -19.73 11.04
C GLY A 269 8.16 -19.40 9.98
N ILE A 270 7.28 -18.43 10.26
CA ILE A 270 6.30 -17.93 9.32
C ILE A 270 6.96 -16.88 8.41
N HIS A 271 7.00 -17.17 7.12
CA HIS A 271 7.75 -16.36 6.15
C HIS A 271 7.25 -14.89 6.07
N GLU A 272 5.96 -14.69 6.10
CA GLU A 272 5.33 -13.36 6.08
C GLU A 272 5.73 -12.50 7.30
N LEU A 273 6.05 -13.14 8.42
CA LEU A 273 6.53 -12.46 9.62
C LEU A 273 8.01 -12.09 9.57
N GLU A 274 8.80 -12.74 8.69
CA GLU A 274 10.18 -12.32 8.47
C GLU A 274 10.23 -10.90 7.87
N ASP A 275 9.34 -10.56 6.93
CA ASP A 275 9.25 -9.20 6.40
C ASP A 275 8.81 -8.19 7.46
N VAL A 276 7.89 -8.58 8.37
CA VAL A 276 7.50 -7.75 9.53
C VAL A 276 8.69 -7.52 10.47
N LYS A 277 9.45 -8.57 10.75
CA LYS A 277 10.69 -8.47 11.56
C LYS A 277 11.71 -7.55 10.92
N LEU A 278 11.95 -7.70 9.62
CA LEU A 278 12.87 -6.85 8.86
C LEU A 278 12.39 -5.40 8.79
N MET A 279 11.09 -5.17 8.73
CA MET A 279 10.50 -3.84 8.82
C MET A 279 10.88 -3.14 10.13
N PHE A 280 10.74 -3.81 11.28
CA PHE A 280 11.20 -3.28 12.56
C PHE A 280 12.71 -3.03 12.58
N GLY A 281 13.48 -3.95 11.98
CA GLY A 281 14.93 -3.76 11.83
C GLY A 281 15.27 -2.50 11.04
N PHE A 282 14.60 -2.31 9.92
CA PHE A 282 14.78 -1.15 9.07
C PHE A 282 14.44 0.16 9.81
N THR A 283 13.28 0.22 10.45
CA THR A 283 12.85 1.43 11.14
C THR A 283 13.74 1.75 12.35
N GLN A 284 14.18 0.77 13.13
CA GLN A 284 15.10 0.99 14.25
C GLN A 284 16.46 1.52 13.78
N ILE A 285 17.02 0.98 12.69
CA ILE A 285 18.32 1.42 12.15
C ILE A 285 18.23 2.82 11.52
N THR A 286 17.12 3.11 10.85
CA THR A 286 16.93 4.41 10.16
C THR A 286 16.34 5.49 11.05
N GLY A 287 16.15 5.23 12.36
CA GLY A 287 15.56 6.20 13.28
C GLY A 287 14.08 6.51 12.99
N GLY A 288 13.30 5.48 12.64
CA GLY A 288 11.86 5.55 12.37
C GLY A 288 11.49 5.92 10.93
N ARG A 289 12.46 6.05 10.03
CA ARG A 289 12.24 6.49 8.64
C ARG A 289 11.76 5.37 7.73
N TYR A 290 10.50 4.99 7.86
CA TYR A 290 9.90 3.91 7.09
C TYR A 290 9.93 4.12 5.56
N PHE A 291 9.85 5.37 5.09
CA PHE A 291 9.90 5.73 3.67
C PHE A 291 11.26 6.31 3.23
N ALA A 292 12.33 6.06 3.96
CA ALA A 292 13.64 6.70 3.80
C ALA A 292 13.68 8.18 4.23
N GLU A 293 12.56 8.83 4.34
CA GLU A 293 12.39 10.23 4.75
C GLU A 293 11.55 10.30 6.05
N PRO A 294 11.51 11.45 6.73
CA PRO A 294 10.61 11.64 7.87
C PRO A 294 9.16 11.37 7.47
N THR A 295 8.45 10.60 8.30
CA THR A 295 7.04 10.28 8.09
C THR A 295 6.19 11.55 8.08
N GLU A 296 5.33 11.70 7.05
CA GLU A 296 4.38 12.80 6.93
C GLU A 296 3.06 12.30 6.29
N ASN A 297 1.96 13.02 6.51
CA ASN A 297 0.67 12.75 5.86
C ASN A 297 0.03 13.99 5.25
N THR A 298 0.75 15.11 5.19
CA THR A 298 0.25 16.36 4.63
C THR A 298 0.01 16.25 3.13
N THR A 299 0.89 15.54 2.41
CA THR A 299 0.72 15.24 0.99
C THR A 299 -0.52 14.38 0.76
N ALA A 300 -0.70 13.32 1.54
CA ALA A 300 -1.88 12.46 1.48
C ALA A 300 -3.18 13.25 1.73
N ALA A 301 -3.17 14.15 2.72
CA ALA A 301 -4.32 15.02 3.03
C ALA A 301 -4.65 15.98 1.87
N VAL A 302 -3.65 16.55 1.21
CA VAL A 302 -3.85 17.41 0.02
C VAL A 302 -4.46 16.60 -1.13
N LEU A 303 -3.96 15.40 -1.40
CA LEU A 303 -4.43 14.52 -2.46
C LEU A 303 -5.88 14.07 -2.23
N LYS A 304 -6.22 13.60 -1.03
CA LYS A 304 -7.59 13.21 -0.68
C LYS A 304 -8.56 14.38 -0.78
N ARG A 305 -8.16 15.55 -0.29
CA ARG A 305 -8.98 16.76 -0.39
C ARG A 305 -9.24 17.14 -1.85
N ALA A 306 -8.25 17.05 -2.73
CA ALA A 306 -8.41 17.33 -4.15
C ALA A 306 -9.47 16.42 -4.81
N VAL A 307 -9.50 15.13 -4.44
CA VAL A 307 -10.54 14.18 -4.90
C VAL A 307 -11.90 14.58 -4.37
N ALA A 308 -12.00 14.86 -3.07
CA ALA A 308 -13.26 15.24 -2.44
C ALA A 308 -13.85 16.52 -3.06
N GLU A 309 -13.01 17.49 -3.40
CA GLU A 309 -13.42 18.73 -4.09
C GLU A 309 -13.84 18.43 -5.53
N ALA A 310 -13.09 17.62 -6.27
CA ALA A 310 -13.42 17.25 -7.66
C ALA A 310 -14.75 16.49 -7.76
N LEU A 311 -15.09 15.70 -6.76
CA LEU A 311 -16.31 14.87 -6.70
C LEU A 311 -17.45 15.53 -5.92
N GLY A 312 -17.24 16.72 -5.33
CA GLY A 312 -18.24 17.42 -4.54
C GLY A 312 -18.65 16.66 -3.28
N TRP A 313 -17.72 15.96 -2.64
CA TRP A 313 -18.00 15.19 -1.43
C TRP A 313 -18.29 16.09 -0.22
N PRO A 314 -19.03 15.56 0.77
CA PRO A 314 -19.29 16.29 2.00
C PRO A 314 -17.99 16.53 2.79
N GLU A 315 -18.01 17.52 3.69
CA GLU A 315 -16.82 18.00 4.41
C GLU A 315 -16.08 16.88 5.15
N GLU A 316 -16.83 15.96 5.75
CA GLU A 316 -16.28 14.85 6.56
C GLU A 316 -15.38 13.91 5.73
N ARG A 317 -15.65 13.78 4.43
CA ARG A 317 -14.86 12.93 3.52
C ARG A 317 -13.61 13.60 2.95
N LYS A 318 -13.38 14.87 3.26
CA LYS A 318 -12.19 15.61 2.82
C LYS A 318 -10.96 15.32 3.65
N TYR A 319 -11.14 14.69 4.80
CA TYR A 319 -10.05 14.42 5.75
C TYR A 319 -9.62 12.96 5.74
N LEU A 320 -8.34 12.74 6.05
CA LEU A 320 -7.83 11.40 6.31
C LEU A 320 -8.48 10.82 7.56
N VAL A 321 -8.68 9.52 7.57
CA VAL A 321 -9.25 8.81 8.72
C VAL A 321 -8.19 8.70 9.82
N THR A 322 -8.53 9.13 11.03
CA THR A 322 -7.66 8.90 12.19
C THR A 322 -7.80 7.47 12.70
N ALA A 323 -6.78 6.94 13.40
CA ALA A 323 -6.83 5.62 14.01
C ALA A 323 -8.01 5.48 14.97
N SER A 324 -8.31 6.52 15.76
CA SER A 324 -9.45 6.55 16.68
C SER A 324 -10.79 6.40 15.94
N GLN A 325 -10.99 7.14 14.84
CA GLN A 325 -12.18 7.02 13.99
C GLN A 325 -12.28 5.64 13.34
N TRP A 326 -11.14 5.13 12.88
CA TRP A 326 -11.08 3.82 12.26
C TRP A 326 -11.50 2.70 13.21
N PHE A 327 -10.98 2.70 14.46
CA PHE A 327 -11.38 1.73 15.48
C PHE A 327 -12.85 1.88 15.87
N ALA A 328 -13.34 3.11 16.09
CA ALA A 328 -14.74 3.35 16.44
C ALA A 328 -15.74 2.86 15.38
N ALA A 329 -15.33 2.81 14.11
CA ALA A 329 -16.17 2.34 13.01
C ALA A 329 -16.16 0.81 12.84
N ARG A 330 -15.17 0.09 13.41
CA ARG A 330 -14.92 -1.33 13.09
C ARG A 330 -14.93 -2.27 14.29
N PHE A 331 -14.90 -1.75 15.51
CA PHE A 331 -14.93 -2.48 16.76
C PHE A 331 -16.03 -1.97 17.71
#